data_b07e636953bc1e117d451ed18304024a
#
_entry.id   b07e636953bc1e117d451ed18304024a
#
_cell.length_a   1.000
_cell.length_b   1.000
_cell.length_c   1.000
_cell.angle_alpha   90.00
_cell.angle_beta   90.00
_cell.angle_gamma   90.00
#
_symmetry.space_group_name_H-M   'P 1'
#
loop_
_entity.id
_entity.type
_entity.pdbx_description
1 polymer ?
#
loop_
_entity_poly.entity_id
_entity_poly.type
_entity_poly.pdbx_seq_one_letter_code
_entity_poly.pdbx_strand_id
1 'polypeptide(L)'
;MGQTSSGRRDFLADRILGVAEFSHAHWFFGNLYEVLVKIPHRVAAAEASRELPRSPFGAGSPGRYYAPIAPINAPAAIAALVAGWNHADSRPWLLVAAASSTTGAAATAYLLRSINPDLFFSPQPLSETRRNPLLKRWYRVHAVRLAASAVALAAIHEARTLRLRSRG
;
A
#
# COMPACT_ATOMS: atom_id res chain seq x y z
N MET A 1 38.07 17.75 -1.14
CA MET A 1 36.72 18.22 -1.50
C MET A 1 35.68 17.09 -1.78
N GLY A 2 36.05 15.81 -1.77
CA GLY A 2 35.15 14.67 -2.12
C GLY A 2 34.26 14.11 -1.00
N GLN A 3 34.55 14.37 0.27
CA GLN A 3 33.81 13.79 1.41
C GLN A 3 32.39 14.37 1.64
N THR A 4 32.15 15.63 1.25
CA THR A 4 30.86 16.28 1.48
C THR A 4 29.75 15.77 0.57
N SER A 5 30.06 15.30 -0.64
CA SER A 5 29.08 14.79 -1.61
C SER A 5 28.59 13.37 -1.28
N SER A 6 29.45 12.51 -0.74
CA SER A 6 29.09 11.16 -0.30
C SER A 6 28.14 11.20 0.89
N GLY A 7 28.50 11.95 1.94
CA GLY A 7 27.66 12.07 3.13
C GLY A 7 26.26 12.62 2.84
N ARG A 8 26.14 13.56 1.87
CA ARG A 8 24.83 14.08 1.45
C ARG A 8 23.97 13.03 0.73
N ARG A 9 24.58 12.21 -0.12
CA ARG A 9 23.87 11.12 -0.80
C ARG A 9 23.37 10.06 0.19
N ASP A 10 24.20 9.68 1.15
CA ASP A 10 23.82 8.71 2.16
C ASP A 10 22.71 9.24 3.07
N PHE A 11 22.75 10.51 3.45
CA PHE A 11 21.68 11.14 4.20
C PHE A 11 20.36 11.16 3.43
N LEU A 12 20.38 11.48 2.14
CA LEU A 12 19.17 11.46 1.30
C LEU A 12 18.62 10.06 1.15
N ALA A 13 19.47 9.05 0.95
CA ALA A 13 19.03 7.66 0.83
C ALA A 13 18.33 7.18 2.12
N ASP A 14 18.85 7.55 3.30
CA ASP A 14 18.21 7.19 4.57
C ASP A 14 16.85 7.87 4.77
N ARG A 15 16.73 9.13 4.35
CA ARG A 15 15.45 9.84 4.38
C ARG A 15 14.42 9.17 3.46
N ILE A 16 14.83 8.79 2.25
CA ILE A 16 13.96 8.09 1.30
C ILE A 16 13.52 6.74 1.87
N LEU A 17 14.45 5.97 2.46
CA LEU A 17 14.13 4.71 3.14
C LEU A 17 13.17 4.91 4.30
N GLY A 18 13.34 5.96 5.11
CA GLY A 18 12.43 6.29 6.19
C GLY A 18 11.02 6.62 5.70
N VAL A 19 10.90 7.39 4.61
CA VAL A 19 9.60 7.68 3.98
C VAL A 19 8.98 6.42 3.42
N ALA A 20 9.75 5.55 2.75
CA ALA A 20 9.27 4.29 2.22
C ALA A 20 8.77 3.36 3.35
N GLU A 21 9.52 3.21 4.43
CA GLU A 21 9.13 2.40 5.59
C GLU A 21 7.84 2.91 6.23
N PHE A 22 7.75 4.20 6.51
CA PHE A 22 6.57 4.83 7.08
C PHE A 22 5.33 4.64 6.19
N SER A 23 5.47 4.91 4.90
CA SER A 23 4.34 4.80 3.96
C SER A 23 3.85 3.34 3.83
N HIS A 24 4.76 2.37 3.82
CA HIS A 24 4.40 0.95 3.78
C HIS A 24 3.81 0.45 5.09
N ALA A 25 4.28 0.93 6.24
CA ALA A 25 3.67 0.63 7.53
C ALA A 25 2.21 1.14 7.59
N HIS A 26 1.99 2.42 7.22
CA HIS A 26 0.65 3.00 7.14
C HIS A 26 -0.26 2.18 6.21
N TRP A 27 0.24 1.82 5.04
CA TRP A 27 -0.50 1.04 4.05
C TRP A 27 -0.82 -0.38 4.53
N PHE A 28 0.15 -1.07 5.11
CA PHE A 28 -0.01 -2.42 5.64
C PHE A 28 -1.06 -2.46 6.77
N PHE A 29 -0.91 -1.59 7.77
CA PHE A 29 -1.85 -1.58 8.90
C PHE A 29 -3.26 -1.16 8.49
N GLY A 30 -3.41 -0.24 7.55
CA GLY A 30 -4.71 0.09 6.98
C GLY A 30 -5.36 -1.11 6.28
N ASN A 31 -4.62 -1.81 5.43
CA ASN A 31 -5.10 -3.02 4.76
C ASN A 31 -5.46 -4.14 5.76
N LEU A 32 -4.66 -4.32 6.79
CA LEU A 32 -4.92 -5.29 7.85
C LEU A 32 -6.21 -4.93 8.61
N TYR A 33 -6.38 -3.65 8.94
CA TYR A 33 -7.59 -3.16 9.58
C TYR A 33 -8.84 -3.43 8.74
N GLU A 34 -8.80 -3.17 7.41
CA GLU A 34 -9.93 -3.47 6.51
C GLU A 34 -10.39 -4.93 6.58
N VAL A 35 -9.44 -5.87 6.69
CA VAL A 35 -9.77 -7.30 6.82
C VAL A 35 -10.34 -7.63 8.18
N LEU A 36 -9.70 -7.18 9.25
CA LEU A 36 -10.09 -7.52 10.62
C LEU A 36 -11.48 -7.01 10.97
N VAL A 37 -11.82 -5.79 10.56
CA VAL A 37 -13.14 -5.20 10.84
C VAL A 37 -14.16 -5.43 9.73
N LYS A 38 -13.80 -6.20 8.69
CA LYS A 38 -14.68 -6.53 7.56
C LYS A 38 -15.31 -5.31 6.90
N ILE A 39 -14.49 -4.25 6.70
CA ILE A 39 -14.94 -2.99 6.09
C ILE A 39 -15.76 -3.22 4.82
N PRO A 40 -15.36 -4.07 3.85
CA PRO A 40 -16.13 -4.28 2.63
C PRO A 40 -17.56 -4.78 2.87
N HIS A 41 -17.76 -5.64 3.87
CA HIS A 41 -19.11 -6.10 4.23
C HIS A 41 -19.94 -4.99 4.83
N ARG A 42 -19.36 -4.17 5.70
CA ARG A 42 -20.04 -3.05 6.35
C ARG A 42 -20.45 -1.98 5.33
N VAL A 43 -19.52 -1.60 4.44
CA VAL A 43 -19.80 -0.61 3.40
C VAL A 43 -20.88 -1.14 2.45
N ALA A 44 -20.79 -2.38 1.98
CA ALA A 44 -21.80 -2.97 1.10
C ALA A 44 -23.17 -3.11 1.77
N ALA A 45 -23.24 -3.36 3.09
CA ALA A 45 -24.49 -3.40 3.84
C ALA A 45 -25.09 -2.01 4.04
N ALA A 46 -24.27 -1.00 4.36
CA ALA A 46 -24.72 0.38 4.54
C ALA A 46 -25.17 1.03 3.22
N GLU A 47 -24.52 0.67 2.11
CA GLU A 47 -24.99 1.10 0.77
C GLU A 47 -26.36 0.51 0.42
N ALA A 48 -26.63 -0.73 0.83
CA ALA A 48 -27.95 -1.33 0.67
C ALA A 48 -29.02 -0.57 1.44
N SER A 49 -28.65 0.06 2.59
CA SER A 49 -29.53 0.90 3.43
C SER A 49 -29.58 2.37 3.00
N ARG A 50 -28.84 2.78 1.98
CA ARG A 50 -28.67 4.18 1.54
C ARG A 50 -28.14 5.14 2.62
N GLU A 51 -27.43 4.63 3.61
CA GLU A 51 -26.94 5.40 4.77
C GLU A 51 -25.57 6.05 4.58
N LEU A 52 -24.81 5.66 3.54
CA LEU A 52 -23.45 6.18 3.29
C LEU A 52 -23.39 7.13 2.09
N PRO A 53 -22.54 8.17 2.19
CA PRO A 53 -22.26 9.03 1.05
C PRO A 53 -21.57 8.25 -0.06
N ARG A 54 -22.04 8.38 -1.30
CA ARG A 54 -21.55 7.70 -2.49
C ARG A 54 -20.18 8.24 -3.00
N SER A 55 -19.42 8.89 -2.17
CA SER A 55 -18.13 9.47 -2.53
C SER A 55 -16.97 8.60 -2.01
N PRO A 56 -16.01 8.21 -2.86
CA PRO A 56 -14.83 7.46 -2.44
C PRO A 56 -13.97 8.20 -1.42
N PHE A 57 -14.15 9.52 -1.27
CA PHE A 57 -13.42 10.37 -0.32
C PHE A 57 -14.34 11.02 0.73
N GLY A 58 -15.59 10.60 0.81
CA GLY A 58 -16.56 11.08 1.80
C GLY A 58 -16.17 10.71 3.23
N ALA A 59 -16.82 11.32 4.22
CA ALA A 59 -16.66 10.97 5.61
C ALA A 59 -16.96 9.47 5.83
N GLY A 60 -16.08 8.75 6.56
CA GLY A 60 -16.22 7.31 6.78
C GLY A 60 -15.71 6.42 5.64
N SER A 61 -15.31 6.99 4.48
CA SER A 61 -14.76 6.20 3.39
C SER A 61 -13.30 5.78 3.67
N PRO A 62 -12.94 4.50 3.46
CA PRO A 62 -11.53 4.06 3.51
C PRO A 62 -10.63 4.82 2.54
N GLY A 63 -11.15 5.26 1.39
CA GLY A 63 -10.40 6.05 0.42
C GLY A 63 -9.81 7.33 0.99
N ARG A 64 -10.50 7.96 1.93
CA ARG A 64 -10.00 9.17 2.61
C ARG A 64 -8.74 8.87 3.46
N TYR A 65 -8.68 7.70 4.08
CA TYR A 65 -7.52 7.26 4.85
C TYR A 65 -6.31 7.01 3.95
N TYR A 66 -6.52 6.40 2.79
CA TYR A 66 -5.43 6.03 1.89
C TYR A 66 -4.95 7.15 0.96
N ALA A 67 -5.81 8.12 0.64
CA ALA A 67 -5.52 9.15 -0.37
C ALA A 67 -4.17 9.86 -0.21
N PRO A 68 -3.73 10.26 1.00
CA PRO A 68 -2.45 10.95 1.15
C PRO A 68 -1.23 10.04 0.95
N ILE A 69 -1.36 8.73 1.16
CA ILE A 69 -0.23 7.78 1.15
C ILE A 69 -0.19 6.90 -0.10
N ALA A 70 -1.35 6.59 -0.69
CA ALA A 70 -1.43 5.73 -1.88
C ALA A 70 -0.49 6.12 -3.03
N PRO A 71 -0.38 7.43 -3.41
CA PRO A 71 0.51 7.82 -4.49
C PRO A 71 2.00 7.77 -4.12
N ILE A 72 2.33 7.63 -2.84
CA ILE A 72 3.71 7.69 -2.34
C ILE A 72 4.34 6.30 -2.28
N ASN A 73 3.58 5.24 -1.97
CA ASN A 73 4.11 3.91 -1.66
C ASN A 73 5.04 3.33 -2.73
N ALA A 74 4.55 3.09 -3.94
CA ALA A 74 5.35 2.48 -4.99
C ALA A 74 6.49 3.41 -5.46
N PRO A 75 6.28 4.72 -5.66
CA PRO A 75 7.36 5.66 -5.95
C PRO A 75 8.43 5.70 -4.87
N ALA A 76 8.07 5.66 -3.57
CA ALA A 76 9.04 5.66 -2.49
C ALA A 76 9.90 4.40 -2.47
N ALA A 77 9.32 3.22 -2.72
CA ALA A 77 10.08 1.97 -2.82
C ALA A 77 11.03 1.96 -4.02
N ILE A 78 10.59 2.49 -5.16
CA ILE A 78 11.44 2.64 -6.36
C ILE A 78 12.56 3.65 -6.10
N ALA A 79 12.25 4.79 -5.49
CA ALA A 79 13.26 5.79 -5.13
C ALA A 79 14.27 5.23 -4.12
N ALA A 80 13.82 4.42 -3.15
CA ALA A 80 14.70 3.74 -2.21
C ALA A 80 15.64 2.75 -2.92
N LEU A 81 15.14 2.00 -3.90
CA LEU A 81 15.94 1.10 -4.73
C LEU A 81 17.02 1.86 -5.51
N VAL A 82 16.65 2.96 -6.16
CA VAL A 82 17.60 3.81 -6.92
C VAL A 82 18.65 4.41 -5.98
N ALA A 83 18.24 4.97 -4.86
CA ALA A 83 19.14 5.59 -3.89
C ALA A 83 20.05 4.58 -3.19
N GLY A 84 19.57 3.34 -2.98
CA GLY A 84 20.31 2.27 -2.33
C GLY A 84 21.05 1.32 -3.27
N TRP A 85 21.03 1.56 -4.59
CA TRP A 85 21.54 0.62 -5.60
C TRP A 85 22.99 0.18 -5.38
N ASN A 86 23.84 1.09 -4.95
CA ASN A 86 25.27 0.83 -4.75
C ASN A 86 25.60 0.08 -3.45
N HIS A 87 24.60 -0.18 -2.59
CA HIS A 87 24.80 -0.96 -1.37
C HIS A 87 24.44 -2.43 -1.65
N ALA A 88 25.46 -3.26 -1.83
CA ALA A 88 25.32 -4.66 -2.24
C ALA A 88 24.38 -5.46 -1.31
N ASP A 89 24.52 -5.27 0.01
CA ASP A 89 23.77 -6.03 1.02
C ASP A 89 22.28 -5.64 1.08
N SER A 90 21.95 -4.37 0.87
CA SER A 90 20.57 -3.89 0.92
C SER A 90 19.84 -4.00 -0.43
N ARG A 91 20.57 -4.06 -1.54
CA ARG A 91 19.98 -4.08 -2.89
C ARG A 91 18.98 -5.21 -3.14
N PRO A 92 19.22 -6.48 -2.75
CA PRO A 92 18.23 -7.54 -2.93
C PRO A 92 16.90 -7.24 -2.23
N TRP A 93 16.97 -6.72 -1.02
CA TRP A 93 15.79 -6.33 -0.24
C TRP A 93 15.03 -5.17 -0.88
N LEU A 94 15.74 -4.19 -1.43
CA LEU A 94 15.11 -3.07 -2.15
C LEU A 94 14.46 -3.51 -3.46
N LEU A 95 15.00 -4.51 -4.15
CA LEU A 95 14.36 -5.14 -5.31
C LEU A 95 13.06 -5.85 -4.90
N VAL A 96 13.10 -6.63 -3.81
CA VAL A 96 11.90 -7.29 -3.26
C VAL A 96 10.85 -6.25 -2.87
N ALA A 97 11.27 -5.17 -2.21
CA ALA A 97 10.37 -4.09 -1.80
C ALA A 97 9.70 -3.41 -3.02
N ALA A 98 10.48 -3.05 -4.04
CA ALA A 98 9.96 -2.41 -5.24
C ALA A 98 9.00 -3.32 -6.03
N ALA A 99 9.33 -4.59 -6.20
CA ALA A 99 8.48 -5.58 -6.87
C ALA A 99 7.18 -5.80 -6.10
N SER A 100 7.25 -5.98 -4.78
CA SER A 100 6.08 -6.17 -3.92
C SER A 100 5.20 -4.92 -3.89
N SER A 101 5.78 -3.71 -3.80
CA SER A 101 5.04 -2.45 -3.85
C SER A 101 4.29 -2.29 -5.17
N THR A 102 4.93 -2.63 -6.29
CA THR A 102 4.30 -2.58 -7.62
C THR A 102 3.15 -3.57 -7.72
N THR A 103 3.32 -4.78 -7.19
CA THR A 103 2.25 -5.79 -7.11
C THR A 103 1.07 -5.28 -6.28
N GLY A 104 1.32 -4.70 -5.12
CA GLY A 104 0.29 -4.08 -4.28
C GLY A 104 -0.44 -2.92 -4.96
N ALA A 105 0.31 -2.08 -5.68
CA ALA A 105 -0.26 -0.97 -6.47
C ALA A 105 -1.15 -1.49 -7.62
N ALA A 106 -0.72 -2.52 -8.34
CA ALA A 106 -1.51 -3.16 -9.40
C ALA A 106 -2.80 -3.78 -8.85
N ALA A 107 -2.72 -4.49 -7.72
CA ALA A 107 -3.89 -5.05 -7.04
C ALA A 107 -4.87 -3.94 -6.61
N THR A 108 -4.35 -2.83 -6.08
CA THR A 108 -5.16 -1.65 -5.71
C THR A 108 -5.84 -1.03 -6.93
N ALA A 109 -5.09 -0.81 -8.01
CA ALA A 109 -5.64 -0.27 -9.27
C ALA A 109 -6.75 -1.17 -9.83
N TYR A 110 -6.56 -2.49 -9.75
CA TYR A 110 -7.57 -3.46 -10.16
C TYR A 110 -8.84 -3.37 -9.31
N LEU A 111 -8.71 -3.30 -7.98
CA LEU A 111 -9.86 -3.11 -7.08
C LEU A 111 -10.62 -1.82 -7.42
N LEU A 112 -9.91 -0.71 -7.56
CA LEU A 112 -10.50 0.60 -7.83
C LEU A 112 -11.22 0.70 -9.18
N ARG A 113 -10.72 -0.01 -10.20
CA ARG A 113 -11.27 0.06 -11.56
C ARG A 113 -12.33 -0.98 -11.86
N SER A 114 -12.22 -2.17 -11.24
CA SER A 114 -13.00 -3.35 -11.67
C SER A 114 -13.95 -3.90 -10.62
N ILE A 115 -13.81 -3.57 -9.35
CA ILE A 115 -14.64 -4.15 -8.29
C ILE A 115 -15.34 -3.08 -7.46
N ASN A 116 -14.60 -2.05 -7.01
CA ASN A 116 -15.15 -1.03 -6.12
C ASN A 116 -16.30 -0.23 -6.74
N PRO A 117 -16.29 0.13 -8.06
CA PRO A 117 -17.39 0.84 -8.66
C PRO A 117 -18.72 0.09 -8.51
N ASP A 118 -18.72 -1.21 -8.79
CA ASP A 118 -19.92 -2.03 -8.69
C ASP A 118 -20.27 -2.33 -7.23
N LEU A 119 -19.25 -2.66 -6.40
CA LEU A 119 -19.48 -3.13 -5.05
C LEU A 119 -19.88 -2.01 -4.08
N PHE A 120 -19.29 -0.81 -4.20
CA PHE A 120 -19.42 0.27 -3.23
C PHE A 120 -20.08 1.55 -3.77
N PHE A 121 -20.15 1.73 -5.09
CA PHE A 121 -20.64 2.96 -5.71
C PHE A 121 -21.73 2.72 -6.75
N SER A 122 -22.35 1.55 -6.72
CA SER A 122 -23.48 1.23 -7.61
C SER A 122 -24.64 2.21 -7.35
N PRO A 123 -25.28 2.76 -8.40
CA PRO A 123 -26.42 3.65 -8.24
C PRO A 123 -27.66 2.95 -7.64
N GLN A 124 -27.69 1.62 -7.70
CA GLN A 124 -28.75 0.79 -7.15
C GLN A 124 -28.18 -0.29 -6.22
N PRO A 125 -28.89 -0.65 -5.14
CA PRO A 125 -28.48 -1.72 -4.25
C PRO A 125 -28.29 -3.03 -5.02
N LEU A 126 -27.15 -3.70 -4.78
CA LEU A 126 -26.86 -4.98 -5.40
C LEU A 126 -27.69 -6.10 -4.72
N SER A 127 -28.26 -6.99 -5.53
CA SER A 127 -28.82 -8.24 -5.02
C SER A 127 -27.71 -9.09 -4.39
N GLU A 128 -28.06 -9.95 -3.43
CA GLU A 128 -27.08 -10.83 -2.76
C GLU A 128 -26.35 -11.73 -3.75
N THR A 129 -27.03 -12.20 -4.78
CA THR A 129 -26.47 -13.05 -5.84
C THR A 129 -25.36 -12.34 -6.63
N ARG A 130 -25.44 -11.03 -6.80
CA ARG A 130 -24.38 -10.23 -7.44
C ARG A 130 -23.31 -9.75 -6.45
N ARG A 131 -23.71 -9.37 -5.25
CA ARG A 131 -22.82 -8.83 -4.21
C ARG A 131 -21.82 -9.88 -3.70
N ASN A 132 -22.29 -11.10 -3.39
CA ASN A 132 -21.46 -12.12 -2.76
C ASN A 132 -20.24 -12.56 -3.61
N PRO A 133 -20.37 -12.79 -4.93
CA PRO A 133 -19.21 -13.05 -5.80
C PRO A 133 -18.22 -11.88 -5.84
N LEU A 134 -18.69 -10.64 -5.88
CA LEU A 134 -17.83 -9.42 -5.86
C LEU A 134 -17.05 -9.32 -4.55
N LEU A 135 -17.70 -9.55 -3.39
CA LEU A 135 -17.04 -9.58 -2.09
C LEU A 135 -15.96 -10.68 -2.04
N LYS A 136 -16.24 -11.90 -2.50
CA LYS A 136 -15.26 -12.98 -2.55
C LYS A 136 -14.06 -12.59 -3.42
N ARG A 137 -14.29 -11.99 -4.58
CA ARG A 137 -13.24 -11.54 -5.49
C ARG A 137 -12.44 -10.39 -4.87
N TRP A 138 -13.12 -9.45 -4.23
CA TRP A 138 -12.48 -8.36 -3.49
C TRP A 138 -11.50 -8.89 -2.45
N TYR A 139 -11.93 -9.83 -1.59
CA TYR A 139 -11.06 -10.40 -0.54
C TYR A 139 -9.87 -11.16 -1.10
N ARG A 140 -10.01 -11.87 -2.23
CA ARG A 140 -8.88 -12.56 -2.87
C ARG A 140 -7.82 -11.59 -3.36
N VAL A 141 -8.23 -10.54 -4.04
CA VAL A 141 -7.30 -9.50 -4.53
C VAL A 141 -6.71 -8.72 -3.36
N HIS A 142 -7.53 -8.44 -2.35
CA HIS A 142 -7.07 -7.77 -1.14
C HIS A 142 -6.04 -8.61 -0.36
N ALA A 143 -6.18 -9.92 -0.31
CA ALA A 143 -5.17 -10.80 0.30
C ALA A 143 -3.81 -10.69 -0.40
N VAL A 144 -3.80 -10.61 -1.74
CA VAL A 144 -2.57 -10.33 -2.50
C VAL A 144 -2.00 -8.96 -2.14
N ARG A 145 -2.86 -7.92 -2.06
CA ARG A 145 -2.47 -6.57 -1.66
C ARG A 145 -1.87 -6.53 -0.26
N LEU A 146 -2.50 -7.22 0.70
CA LEU A 146 -2.03 -7.30 2.08
C LEU A 146 -0.69 -8.03 2.18
N ALA A 147 -0.55 -9.19 1.53
CA ALA A 147 0.70 -9.94 1.49
C ALA A 147 1.83 -9.13 0.85
N ALA A 148 1.57 -8.49 -0.28
CA ALA A 148 2.52 -7.63 -0.96
C ALA A 148 2.97 -6.45 -0.08
N SER A 149 2.04 -5.82 0.67
CA SER A 149 2.40 -4.72 1.59
C SER A 149 3.22 -5.19 2.79
N ALA A 150 2.94 -6.38 3.33
CA ALA A 150 3.73 -6.99 4.40
C ALA A 150 5.16 -7.28 3.94
N VAL A 151 5.32 -7.91 2.77
CA VAL A 151 6.63 -8.22 2.18
C VAL A 151 7.41 -6.94 1.89
N ALA A 152 6.76 -5.93 1.30
CA ALA A 152 7.41 -4.65 1.02
C ALA A 152 7.91 -3.96 2.29
N LEU A 153 7.07 -3.92 3.34
CA LEU A 153 7.44 -3.33 4.63
C LEU A 153 8.63 -4.07 5.27
N ALA A 154 8.58 -5.39 5.33
CA ALA A 154 9.66 -6.21 5.89
C ALA A 154 10.96 -6.02 5.11
N ALA A 155 10.90 -6.00 3.78
CA ALA A 155 12.06 -5.83 2.93
C ALA A 155 12.68 -4.42 3.06
N ILE A 156 11.87 -3.36 3.16
CA ILE A 156 12.38 -2.00 3.41
C ILE A 156 13.03 -1.90 4.78
N HIS A 157 12.41 -2.49 5.80
CA HIS A 157 12.94 -2.51 7.16
C HIS A 157 14.32 -3.20 7.21
N GLU A 158 14.45 -4.36 6.58
CA GLU A 158 15.72 -5.11 6.52
C GLU A 158 16.79 -4.32 5.74
N ALA A 159 16.45 -3.76 4.58
CA ALA A 159 17.36 -2.92 3.83
C ALA A 159 17.89 -1.74 4.64
N ARG A 160 17.04 -1.10 5.43
CA ARG A 160 17.40 0.01 6.31
C ARG A 160 18.31 -0.46 7.45
N THR A 161 17.99 -1.57 8.08
CA THR A 161 18.76 -2.15 9.18
C THR A 161 20.20 -2.52 8.73
N LEU A 162 20.35 -3.16 7.57
CA LEU A 162 21.66 -3.48 6.99
C LEU A 162 22.50 -2.22 6.73
N ARG A 163 21.89 -1.15 6.20
CA ARG A 163 22.58 0.11 5.98
C ARG A 163 23.04 0.79 7.28
N LEU A 164 22.26 0.72 8.33
CA LEU A 164 22.65 1.27 9.63
C LEU A 164 23.81 0.51 10.24
N ARG A 165 23.79 -0.84 10.15
CA ARG A 165 24.89 -1.70 10.65
C ARG A 165 26.21 -1.50 9.92
N SER A 166 26.17 -1.17 8.63
CA SER A 166 27.40 -0.95 7.84
C SER A 166 28.12 0.38 8.15
N ARG A 167 27.57 1.22 9.02
CA ARG A 167 28.11 2.54 9.41
C ARG A 167 28.64 2.57 10.85
N GLY A 168 28.30 1.61 11.67
CA GLY A 168 28.79 1.44 13.05
C GLY A 168 29.99 0.54 13.11
#